data_4b336fb49f6467167c68c7cd7c704dbc
#
_entry.id   4b336fb49f6467167c68c7cd7c704dbc
#
_cell.length_a   1.000
_cell.length_b   1.000
_cell.length_c   1.000
_cell.angle_alpha   90.00
_cell.angle_beta   90.00
_cell.angle_gamma   90.00
#
_symmetry.space_group_name_H-M   'P 1'
#
loop_
_entity.id
_entity.type
_entity.pdbx_description
1 polymer ?
#
loop_
_entity_poly.entity_id
_entity_poly.type
_entity_poly.pdbx_seq_one_letter_code
_entity_poly.pdbx_strand_id
1 'polypeptide(L)'
;MNVIVTISSLLPESGGTSRASTQLCSALAPLGVNIELLSLDYGSRQGTPLLPPAELVNTRLLPCHYSRRLRLLWAPQYKRALTAQARELRGGLIHDNGVWQTTNHVAALVARKFNLPLIVSPHGMLEPWAMRYKSWKKRPAWDFYQKRDLQTACLLHATSAMEARSLRALGLRQPIAIIPHGVETPPPPGAPAPRHGPRTALFLSRVHPGKGLLHLVEAWSQLRPAGWRVVIAGPDEDGHCAAVRAAVRAAQLDEVFTFTGPVEGQSKWELYRQADVFVLPTFSENFGVVVAEALACGVPVITTKAAPWVELQSHRCGWWVEVGTEPLAQALHEAIALSDAERSEMGEAGRRLVLERYSWSKIAADMRAVYQWVLGRASQPACVGECP
;
A
#
# COMPACT_ATOMS: atom_id res chain seq x y z
N MET A 1 -4.99 -15.09 -20.97
CA MET A 1 -5.45 -15.94 -19.85
C MET A 1 -6.55 -15.22 -19.11
N ASN A 2 -7.48 -15.96 -18.49
CA ASN A 2 -8.65 -15.36 -17.83
C ASN A 2 -8.44 -15.33 -16.31
N VAL A 3 -8.66 -14.18 -15.69
CA VAL A 3 -8.51 -13.98 -14.24
C VAL A 3 -9.72 -13.24 -13.70
N ILE A 4 -10.36 -13.80 -12.68
CA ILE A 4 -11.35 -13.08 -11.90
C ILE A 4 -10.60 -12.43 -10.72
N VAL A 5 -10.57 -11.12 -10.69
CA VAL A 5 -10.02 -10.35 -9.57
C VAL A 5 -11.15 -9.92 -8.66
N THR A 6 -11.01 -10.19 -7.37
CA THR A 6 -12.02 -9.84 -6.37
C THR A 6 -11.44 -8.91 -5.32
N ILE A 7 -12.21 -7.90 -4.95
CA ILE A 7 -11.90 -6.96 -3.88
C ILE A 7 -13.21 -6.46 -3.25
N SER A 8 -13.24 -6.26 -1.96
CA SER A 8 -14.47 -5.83 -1.27
C SER A 8 -14.85 -4.38 -1.53
N SER A 9 -13.90 -3.50 -1.80
CA SER A 9 -14.17 -2.08 -2.06
C SER A 9 -13.15 -1.47 -3.00
N LEU A 10 -13.64 -0.63 -3.91
CA LEU A 10 -12.81 0.23 -4.78
C LEU A 10 -12.90 1.71 -4.38
N LEU A 11 -13.44 2.01 -3.19
CA LEU A 11 -13.51 3.38 -2.70
C LEU A 11 -12.12 3.89 -2.28
N PRO A 12 -11.79 5.17 -2.51
CA PRO A 12 -10.53 5.79 -2.06
C PRO A 12 -10.30 5.65 -0.56
N GLU A 13 -11.37 5.74 0.26
CA GLU A 13 -11.33 5.62 1.71
C GLU A 13 -10.92 4.23 2.20
N SER A 14 -11.00 3.22 1.33
CA SER A 14 -10.50 1.86 1.64
C SER A 14 -8.97 1.77 1.58
N GLY A 15 -8.30 2.87 1.26
CA GLY A 15 -6.85 3.03 1.31
C GLY A 15 -6.11 2.50 0.07
N GLY A 16 -4.81 2.24 0.25
CA GLY A 16 -3.91 1.86 -0.84
C GLY A 16 -4.29 0.60 -1.60
N THR A 17 -5.01 -0.33 -0.97
CA THR A 17 -5.41 -1.61 -1.58
C THR A 17 -6.31 -1.43 -2.79
N SER A 18 -7.30 -0.51 -2.71
CA SER A 18 -8.22 -0.22 -3.83
C SER A 18 -7.45 0.31 -5.04
N ARG A 19 -6.56 1.28 -4.82
CA ARG A 19 -5.73 1.86 -5.88
C ARG A 19 -4.77 0.82 -6.47
N ALA A 20 -4.09 0.05 -5.62
CA ALA A 20 -3.14 -0.97 -6.06
C ALA A 20 -3.81 -2.06 -6.90
N SER A 21 -4.99 -2.55 -6.49
CA SER A 21 -5.73 -3.57 -7.24
C SER A 21 -6.19 -3.04 -8.60
N THR A 22 -6.71 -1.81 -8.66
CA THR A 22 -7.13 -1.16 -9.90
C THR A 22 -5.97 -0.99 -10.88
N GLN A 23 -4.85 -0.49 -10.39
CA GLN A 23 -3.66 -0.26 -11.21
C GLN A 23 -3.00 -1.56 -11.67
N LEU A 24 -2.98 -2.60 -10.82
CA LEU A 24 -2.50 -3.91 -11.21
C LEU A 24 -3.35 -4.50 -12.34
N CYS A 25 -4.68 -4.41 -12.24
CA CYS A 25 -5.59 -4.85 -13.30
C CYS A 25 -5.30 -4.10 -14.62
N SER A 26 -5.17 -2.77 -14.56
CA SER A 26 -4.86 -1.94 -15.72
C SER A 26 -3.51 -2.29 -16.36
N ALA A 27 -2.49 -2.63 -15.55
CA ALA A 27 -1.17 -2.98 -16.04
C ALA A 27 -1.08 -4.43 -16.58
N LEU A 28 -1.93 -5.34 -16.12
CA LEU A 28 -1.97 -6.72 -16.59
C LEU A 28 -2.69 -6.88 -17.93
N ALA A 29 -3.73 -6.08 -18.19
CA ALA A 29 -4.54 -6.18 -19.39
C ALA A 29 -3.74 -6.09 -20.70
N PRO A 30 -2.81 -5.12 -20.87
CA PRO A 30 -1.95 -5.06 -22.07
C PRO A 30 -1.02 -6.26 -22.25
N LEU A 31 -0.77 -7.02 -21.19
CA LEU A 31 0.03 -8.24 -21.21
C LEU A 31 -0.75 -9.48 -21.64
N GLY A 32 -1.99 -9.32 -22.14
CA GLY A 32 -2.85 -10.41 -22.59
C GLY A 32 -3.54 -11.17 -21.45
N VAL A 33 -3.75 -10.53 -20.32
CA VAL A 33 -4.56 -11.04 -19.21
C VAL A 33 -5.98 -10.46 -19.38
N ASN A 34 -6.96 -11.32 -19.62
CA ASN A 34 -8.36 -10.93 -19.63
C ASN A 34 -8.90 -10.93 -18.20
N ILE A 35 -9.24 -9.75 -17.69
CA ILE A 35 -9.59 -9.53 -16.29
C ILE A 35 -11.06 -9.17 -16.15
N GLU A 36 -11.71 -9.90 -15.25
CA GLU A 36 -13.00 -9.53 -14.69
C GLU A 36 -12.83 -9.07 -13.24
N LEU A 37 -13.02 -7.78 -12.99
CA LEU A 37 -12.91 -7.19 -11.65
C LEU A 37 -14.27 -7.11 -10.98
N LEU A 38 -14.44 -7.82 -9.86
CA LEU A 38 -15.65 -7.78 -9.05
C LEU A 38 -15.42 -7.04 -7.75
N SER A 39 -16.29 -6.07 -7.47
CA SER A 39 -16.32 -5.34 -6.21
C SER A 39 -17.74 -5.04 -5.78
N LEU A 40 -17.88 -4.49 -4.58
CA LEU A 40 -19.16 -4.07 -4.06
C LEU A 40 -19.43 -2.60 -4.38
N ASP A 41 -20.69 -2.31 -4.68
CA ASP A 41 -21.23 -0.97 -4.79
C ASP A 41 -21.78 -0.53 -3.43
N TYR A 42 -21.15 0.42 -2.80
CA TYR A 42 -21.58 1.02 -1.53
C TYR A 42 -22.53 2.20 -1.73
N GLY A 43 -22.84 2.55 -3.00
CA GLY A 43 -23.69 3.67 -3.38
C GLY A 43 -22.96 5.02 -3.36
N SER A 44 -23.52 5.98 -4.10
CA SER A 44 -22.93 7.31 -4.32
C SER A 44 -22.70 8.15 -3.06
N ARG A 45 -23.30 7.79 -1.94
CA ARG A 45 -23.10 8.48 -0.65
C ARG A 45 -21.76 8.20 0.01
N GLN A 46 -20.98 7.24 -0.50
CA GLN A 46 -19.72 6.82 0.10
C GLN A 46 -18.49 7.14 -0.81
N GLY A 47 -18.66 8.00 -1.81
CA GLY A 47 -17.58 8.42 -2.70
C GLY A 47 -17.63 7.76 -4.08
N THR A 48 -16.72 8.21 -4.96
CA THR A 48 -16.58 7.68 -6.33
C THR A 48 -15.56 6.53 -6.32
N PRO A 49 -15.92 5.33 -6.80
CA PRO A 49 -14.99 4.21 -6.85
C PRO A 49 -13.85 4.47 -7.84
N LEU A 50 -12.65 3.98 -7.48
CA LEU A 50 -11.48 3.95 -8.35
C LEU A 50 -11.65 2.81 -9.36
N LEU A 51 -11.97 3.13 -10.60
CA LEU A 51 -12.19 2.15 -11.66
C LEU A 51 -11.00 2.12 -12.63
N PRO A 52 -10.58 0.94 -13.09
CA PRO A 52 -9.67 0.84 -14.22
C PRO A 52 -10.37 1.32 -15.50
N PRO A 53 -9.62 1.69 -16.56
CA PRO A 53 -10.21 2.01 -17.86
C PRO A 53 -11.12 0.87 -18.38
N ALA A 54 -12.33 1.21 -18.77
CA ALA A 54 -13.36 0.23 -19.15
C ALA A 54 -12.98 -0.57 -20.43
N GLU A 55 -12.14 0.00 -21.28
CA GLU A 55 -11.57 -0.65 -22.47
C GLU A 55 -10.52 -1.72 -22.12
N LEU A 56 -9.94 -1.68 -20.94
CA LEU A 56 -8.92 -2.62 -20.48
C LEU A 56 -9.47 -3.71 -19.57
N VAL A 57 -10.42 -3.37 -18.70
CA VAL A 57 -10.87 -4.26 -17.62
C VAL A 57 -12.39 -4.24 -17.51
N ASN A 58 -13.00 -5.41 -17.60
CA ASN A 58 -14.42 -5.55 -17.33
C ASN A 58 -14.68 -5.46 -15.82
N THR A 59 -15.24 -4.34 -15.36
CA THR A 59 -15.49 -4.11 -13.94
C THR A 59 -16.98 -4.20 -13.62
N ARG A 60 -17.31 -4.98 -12.61
CA ARG A 60 -18.68 -5.14 -12.12
C ARG A 60 -18.78 -4.72 -10.66
N LEU A 61 -19.52 -3.65 -10.42
CA LEU A 61 -19.91 -3.22 -9.10
C LEU A 61 -21.26 -3.85 -8.72
N LEU A 62 -21.29 -4.55 -7.62
CA LEU A 62 -22.45 -5.33 -7.20
C LEU A 62 -23.06 -4.72 -5.93
N PRO A 63 -24.39 -4.49 -5.93
CA PRO A 63 -25.03 -3.81 -4.81
C PRO A 63 -24.86 -4.59 -3.51
N CYS A 64 -24.62 -3.85 -2.45
CA CYS A 64 -24.54 -4.37 -1.10
C CYS A 64 -25.36 -3.55 -0.13
N HIS A 65 -25.78 -4.20 0.94
CA HIS A 65 -26.46 -3.56 2.06
C HIS A 65 -25.56 -3.63 3.29
N TYR A 66 -25.07 -2.48 3.73
CA TYR A 66 -24.30 -2.38 4.95
C TYR A 66 -25.15 -1.86 6.10
N SER A 67 -25.44 -2.71 7.05
CA SER A 67 -26.11 -2.30 8.28
C SER A 67 -25.11 -1.72 9.27
N ARG A 68 -25.10 -0.40 9.45
CA ARG A 68 -24.25 0.27 10.46
C ARG A 68 -24.52 -0.23 11.87
N ARG A 69 -25.79 -0.53 12.21
CA ARG A 69 -26.21 -1.01 13.54
C ARG A 69 -25.66 -2.40 13.85
N LEU A 70 -25.75 -3.32 12.90
CA LEU A 70 -25.30 -4.71 13.05
C LEU A 70 -23.86 -4.93 12.56
N ARG A 71 -23.29 -3.95 11.88
CA ARG A 71 -21.98 -4.06 11.19
C ARG A 71 -21.89 -5.29 10.28
N LEU A 72 -23.02 -5.66 9.69
CA LEU A 72 -23.12 -6.78 8.76
C LEU A 72 -23.21 -6.27 7.33
N LEU A 73 -22.43 -6.91 6.46
CA LEU A 73 -22.45 -6.69 5.04
C LEU A 73 -23.24 -7.83 4.39
N TRP A 74 -24.30 -7.50 3.69
CA TRP A 74 -25.14 -8.44 2.95
C TRP A 74 -25.04 -8.15 1.46
N ALA A 75 -24.50 -9.10 0.68
CA ALA A 75 -24.29 -8.96 -0.76
C ALA A 75 -24.59 -10.28 -1.52
N PRO A 76 -25.86 -10.74 -1.56
CA PRO A 76 -26.21 -12.01 -2.17
C PRO A 76 -25.93 -12.03 -3.68
N GLN A 77 -26.03 -10.89 -4.34
CA GLN A 77 -25.75 -10.75 -5.77
C GLN A 77 -24.25 -10.97 -6.07
N TYR A 78 -23.36 -10.61 -5.16
CA TYR A 78 -21.93 -10.87 -5.30
C TYR A 78 -21.63 -12.37 -5.42
N LYS A 79 -22.17 -13.19 -4.52
CA LYS A 79 -22.01 -14.65 -4.58
C LYS A 79 -22.58 -15.23 -5.88
N ARG A 80 -23.76 -14.74 -6.32
CA ARG A 80 -24.39 -15.19 -7.58
C ARG A 80 -23.52 -14.84 -8.78
N ALA A 81 -23.06 -13.60 -8.88
CA ALA A 81 -22.23 -13.12 -9.97
C ALA A 81 -20.90 -13.89 -10.05
N LEU A 82 -20.18 -14.00 -8.92
CA LEU A 82 -18.93 -14.73 -8.87
C LEU A 82 -19.12 -16.22 -9.21
N THR A 83 -20.22 -16.83 -8.75
CA THR A 83 -20.55 -18.23 -9.08
C THR A 83 -20.82 -18.41 -10.58
N ALA A 84 -21.52 -17.47 -11.22
CA ALA A 84 -21.79 -17.52 -12.65
C ALA A 84 -20.49 -17.41 -13.47
N GLN A 85 -19.66 -16.42 -13.17
CA GLN A 85 -18.37 -16.23 -13.82
C GLN A 85 -17.42 -17.42 -13.62
N ALA A 86 -17.33 -17.94 -12.39
CA ALA A 86 -16.50 -19.11 -12.09
C ALA A 86 -16.92 -20.38 -12.86
N ARG A 87 -18.23 -20.53 -13.15
CA ARG A 87 -18.75 -21.66 -13.96
C ARG A 87 -18.27 -21.58 -15.40
N GLU A 88 -18.16 -20.37 -15.96
CA GLU A 88 -17.75 -20.12 -17.33
C GLU A 88 -16.23 -20.01 -17.48
N LEU A 89 -15.51 -19.81 -16.36
CA LEU A 89 -14.07 -19.64 -16.37
C LEU A 89 -13.34 -20.93 -16.77
N ARG A 90 -12.85 -20.97 -18.01
CA ARG A 90 -12.07 -22.09 -18.54
C ARG A 90 -10.58 -21.78 -18.45
N GLY A 91 -9.82 -22.61 -17.73
CA GLY A 91 -8.36 -22.49 -17.63
C GLY A 91 -7.89 -21.16 -17.08
N GLY A 92 -8.61 -20.62 -16.09
CA GLY A 92 -8.32 -19.38 -15.40
C GLY A 92 -8.18 -19.56 -13.89
N LEU A 93 -8.05 -18.48 -13.16
CA LEU A 93 -7.88 -18.45 -11.71
C LEU A 93 -8.68 -17.31 -11.07
N ILE A 94 -8.83 -17.38 -9.74
CA ILE A 94 -9.35 -16.27 -8.92
C ILE A 94 -8.19 -15.64 -8.16
N HIS A 95 -8.07 -14.32 -8.21
CA HIS A 95 -7.15 -13.53 -7.39
C HIS A 95 -7.94 -12.64 -6.44
N ASP A 96 -7.98 -13.01 -5.17
CA ASP A 96 -8.73 -12.32 -4.12
C ASP A 96 -7.86 -11.35 -3.34
N ASN A 97 -8.33 -10.11 -3.20
CA ASN A 97 -7.60 -9.03 -2.55
C ASN A 97 -8.25 -8.68 -1.21
N GLY A 98 -7.49 -8.85 -0.15
CA GLY A 98 -7.90 -8.64 1.23
C GLY A 98 -8.29 -9.93 1.96
N VAL A 99 -8.65 -9.75 3.21
CA VAL A 99 -9.12 -10.80 4.13
C VAL A 99 -10.18 -10.22 5.07
N TRP A 100 -10.85 -11.07 5.85
CA TRP A 100 -11.86 -10.73 6.86
C TRP A 100 -13.26 -10.40 6.34
N GLN A 101 -13.42 -10.02 5.09
CA GLN A 101 -14.71 -9.66 4.52
C GLN A 101 -15.48 -10.89 4.05
N THR A 102 -16.81 -10.80 4.05
CA THR A 102 -17.68 -11.85 3.52
C THR A 102 -17.37 -12.17 2.06
N THR A 103 -16.96 -11.17 1.28
CA THR A 103 -16.55 -11.33 -0.12
C THR A 103 -15.36 -12.25 -0.28
N ASN A 104 -14.34 -12.15 0.60
CA ASN A 104 -13.17 -13.01 0.60
C ASN A 104 -13.53 -14.47 0.90
N HIS A 105 -14.39 -14.68 1.91
CA HIS A 105 -14.92 -16.03 2.21
C HIS A 105 -15.70 -16.60 1.02
N VAL A 106 -16.52 -15.80 0.36
CA VAL A 106 -17.26 -16.23 -0.85
C VAL A 106 -16.31 -16.58 -1.98
N ALA A 107 -15.24 -15.82 -2.20
CA ALA A 107 -14.23 -16.14 -3.21
C ALA A 107 -13.58 -17.51 -2.95
N ALA A 108 -13.19 -17.79 -1.71
CA ALA A 108 -12.63 -19.09 -1.32
C ALA A 108 -13.64 -20.25 -1.47
N LEU A 109 -14.92 -20.03 -1.11
CA LEU A 109 -15.98 -21.04 -1.28
C LEU A 109 -16.21 -21.36 -2.76
N VAL A 110 -16.25 -20.33 -3.62
CA VAL A 110 -16.47 -20.51 -5.05
C VAL A 110 -15.26 -21.17 -5.71
N ALA A 111 -14.05 -20.78 -5.37
CA ALA A 111 -12.83 -21.42 -5.85
C ALA A 111 -12.84 -22.93 -5.55
N ARG A 112 -13.13 -23.31 -4.29
CA ARG A 112 -13.26 -24.72 -3.90
C ARG A 112 -14.34 -25.45 -4.66
N LYS A 113 -15.52 -24.82 -4.80
CA LYS A 113 -16.66 -25.45 -5.48
C LYS A 113 -16.39 -25.81 -6.95
N PHE A 114 -15.64 -24.94 -7.64
CA PHE A 114 -15.33 -25.12 -9.07
C PHE A 114 -13.92 -25.65 -9.33
N ASN A 115 -13.17 -26.01 -8.27
CA ASN A 115 -11.77 -26.45 -8.33
C ASN A 115 -10.88 -25.47 -9.12
N LEU A 116 -11.06 -24.16 -8.86
CA LEU A 116 -10.28 -23.12 -9.49
C LEU A 116 -9.08 -22.75 -8.60
N PRO A 117 -7.89 -22.52 -9.17
CA PRO A 117 -6.78 -21.96 -8.43
C PRO A 117 -7.17 -20.63 -7.78
N LEU A 118 -6.87 -20.49 -6.50
CA LEU A 118 -7.11 -19.26 -5.73
C LEU A 118 -5.77 -18.67 -5.28
N ILE A 119 -5.52 -17.43 -5.65
CA ILE A 119 -4.45 -16.60 -5.11
C ILE A 119 -5.07 -15.62 -4.12
N VAL A 120 -4.44 -15.41 -2.96
CA VAL A 120 -4.92 -14.44 -1.96
C VAL A 120 -3.82 -13.44 -1.64
N SER A 121 -4.16 -12.15 -1.74
CA SER A 121 -3.31 -11.02 -1.35
C SER A 121 -3.84 -10.36 -0.08
N PRO A 122 -3.26 -10.60 1.11
CA PRO A 122 -3.75 -10.04 2.37
C PRO A 122 -3.50 -8.55 2.54
N HIS A 123 -2.54 -7.97 1.84
CA HIS A 123 -2.18 -6.55 1.90
C HIS A 123 -1.92 -6.02 3.32
N GLY A 124 -1.13 -6.73 4.11
CA GLY A 124 -0.77 -6.36 5.48
C GLY A 124 -1.85 -6.58 6.54
N MET A 125 -3.04 -7.04 6.14
CA MET A 125 -4.16 -7.24 7.08
C MET A 125 -3.92 -8.38 8.08
N LEU A 126 -2.86 -9.18 7.86
CA LEU A 126 -2.42 -10.28 8.73
C LEU A 126 -1.10 -9.97 9.47
N GLU A 127 -0.59 -8.75 9.36
CA GLU A 127 0.56 -8.28 10.13
C GLU A 127 0.28 -8.31 11.65
N PRO A 128 1.30 -8.51 12.51
CA PRO A 128 1.10 -8.65 13.96
C PRO A 128 0.33 -7.49 14.58
N TRP A 129 0.59 -6.25 14.15
CA TRP A 129 -0.14 -5.09 14.60
C TRP A 129 -1.61 -5.15 14.15
N ALA A 130 -1.85 -5.44 12.89
CA ALA A 130 -3.20 -5.57 12.34
C ALA A 130 -3.99 -6.67 13.05
N MET A 131 -3.36 -7.81 13.35
CA MET A 131 -3.99 -8.92 14.08
C MET A 131 -4.39 -8.55 15.52
N ARG A 132 -3.59 -7.71 16.19
CA ARG A 132 -3.90 -7.24 17.55
C ARG A 132 -5.03 -6.20 17.57
N TYR A 133 -5.11 -5.35 16.55
CA TYR A 133 -6.14 -4.33 16.47
C TYR A 133 -7.53 -4.97 16.30
N LYS A 134 -8.44 -4.69 17.26
CA LYS A 134 -9.78 -5.29 17.35
C LYS A 134 -9.76 -6.83 17.31
N SER A 135 -8.77 -7.46 17.95
CA SER A 135 -8.53 -8.92 17.95
C SER A 135 -9.74 -9.75 18.35
N TRP A 136 -10.58 -9.24 19.27
CA TRP A 136 -11.79 -9.92 19.73
C TRP A 136 -12.79 -10.24 18.62
N LYS A 137 -12.79 -9.49 17.50
CA LYS A 137 -13.60 -9.79 16.32
C LYS A 137 -12.88 -10.76 15.35
N LYS A 138 -11.56 -10.62 15.25
CA LYS A 138 -10.74 -11.37 14.29
C LYS A 138 -10.50 -12.80 14.73
N ARG A 139 -10.33 -13.06 16.04
CA ARG A 139 -10.13 -14.42 16.57
C ARG A 139 -11.23 -15.40 16.16
N PRO A 140 -12.54 -15.12 16.43
CA PRO A 140 -13.58 -16.01 15.95
C PRO A 140 -13.58 -16.20 14.44
N ALA A 141 -13.44 -15.13 13.66
CA ALA A 141 -13.39 -15.22 12.20
C ALA A 141 -12.20 -16.06 11.71
N TRP A 142 -11.05 -15.94 12.38
CA TRP A 142 -9.85 -16.72 12.09
C TRP A 142 -10.11 -18.23 12.27
N ASP A 143 -10.67 -18.62 13.41
CA ASP A 143 -10.88 -20.03 13.75
C ASP A 143 -12.03 -20.67 12.96
N PHE A 144 -13.11 -19.91 12.69
CA PHE A 144 -14.28 -20.46 12.00
C PHE A 144 -14.10 -20.60 10.48
N TYR A 145 -13.45 -19.63 9.81
CA TYR A 145 -13.36 -19.67 8.35
C TYR A 145 -12.06 -19.16 7.75
N GLN A 146 -11.50 -18.03 8.25
CA GLN A 146 -10.44 -17.32 7.56
C GLN A 146 -9.16 -18.14 7.39
N LYS A 147 -8.75 -18.86 8.46
CA LYS A 147 -7.58 -19.74 8.41
C LYS A 147 -7.74 -20.83 7.35
N ARG A 148 -8.91 -21.47 7.29
CA ARG A 148 -9.22 -22.51 6.30
C ARG A 148 -9.24 -21.94 4.89
N ASP A 149 -9.80 -20.74 4.69
CA ASP A 149 -9.86 -20.10 3.38
C ASP A 149 -8.45 -19.81 2.86
N LEU A 150 -7.58 -19.28 3.73
CA LEU A 150 -6.18 -19.08 3.39
C LEU A 150 -5.45 -20.39 3.10
N GLN A 151 -5.64 -21.41 3.92
CA GLN A 151 -5.00 -22.72 3.73
C GLN A 151 -5.41 -23.44 2.43
N THR A 152 -6.55 -23.08 1.85
CA THR A 152 -7.03 -23.65 0.57
C THR A 152 -6.57 -22.83 -0.65
N ALA A 153 -5.97 -21.66 -0.46
CA ALA A 153 -5.31 -20.94 -1.54
C ALA A 153 -4.14 -21.74 -2.09
N CYS A 154 -3.97 -21.77 -3.41
CA CYS A 154 -2.82 -22.43 -4.03
C CYS A 154 -1.55 -21.60 -3.91
N LEU A 155 -1.70 -20.27 -3.69
CA LEU A 155 -0.60 -19.31 -3.52
C LEU A 155 -1.07 -18.14 -2.69
N LEU A 156 -0.17 -17.60 -1.87
CA LEU A 156 -0.34 -16.31 -1.19
C LEU A 156 0.54 -15.28 -1.87
N HIS A 157 0.03 -14.08 -2.05
CA HIS A 157 0.80 -12.95 -2.55
C HIS A 157 1.11 -12.00 -1.39
N ALA A 158 2.39 -11.77 -1.13
CA ALA A 158 2.89 -10.81 -0.16
C ALA A 158 3.54 -9.62 -0.89
N THR A 159 3.35 -8.42 -0.37
CA THR A 159 3.95 -7.21 -0.96
C THR A 159 5.39 -6.97 -0.51
N SER A 160 5.85 -7.73 0.47
CA SER A 160 7.21 -7.62 1.03
C SER A 160 7.65 -8.93 1.69
N ALA A 161 8.97 -9.08 1.87
CA ALA A 161 9.50 -10.19 2.67
C ALA A 161 9.04 -10.13 4.14
N MET A 162 8.74 -8.94 4.67
CA MET A 162 8.20 -8.77 6.02
C MET A 162 6.79 -9.37 6.12
N GLU A 163 5.92 -9.06 5.17
CA GLU A 163 4.57 -9.65 5.09
C GLU A 163 4.65 -11.18 4.91
N ALA A 164 5.54 -11.67 4.05
CA ALA A 164 5.73 -13.10 3.84
C ALA A 164 6.15 -13.82 5.15
N ARG A 165 7.06 -13.24 5.95
CA ARG A 165 7.41 -13.78 7.27
C ARG A 165 6.23 -13.79 8.23
N SER A 166 5.40 -12.74 8.22
CA SER A 166 4.17 -12.69 9.05
C SER A 166 3.18 -13.79 8.67
N LEU A 167 3.02 -14.07 7.38
CA LEU A 167 2.19 -15.18 6.89
C LEU A 167 2.73 -16.54 7.34
N ARG A 168 4.04 -16.75 7.27
CA ARG A 168 4.70 -17.98 7.78
C ARG A 168 4.51 -18.15 9.29
N ALA A 169 4.62 -17.07 10.06
CA ALA A 169 4.41 -17.08 11.52
C ALA A 169 2.98 -17.48 11.90
N LEU A 170 1.99 -17.27 11.02
CA LEU A 170 0.61 -17.74 11.20
C LEU A 170 0.42 -19.22 10.82
N GLY A 171 1.47 -19.92 10.43
CA GLY A 171 1.44 -21.34 10.05
C GLY A 171 0.90 -21.59 8.64
N LEU A 172 0.89 -20.59 7.78
CA LEU A 172 0.52 -20.73 6.36
C LEU A 172 1.71 -21.26 5.57
N ARG A 173 1.56 -22.41 4.90
CA ARG A 173 2.66 -23.14 4.25
C ARG A 173 2.63 -23.12 2.72
N GLN A 174 1.60 -22.56 2.11
CA GLN A 174 1.47 -22.44 0.66
C GLN A 174 2.65 -21.66 0.08
N PRO A 175 2.97 -21.83 -1.21
CA PRO A 175 3.91 -20.95 -1.91
C PRO A 175 3.55 -19.49 -1.71
N ILE A 176 4.55 -18.64 -1.51
CA ILE A 176 4.36 -17.20 -1.40
C ILE A 176 5.08 -16.52 -2.56
N ALA A 177 4.34 -15.73 -3.33
CA ALA A 177 4.92 -14.78 -4.28
C ALA A 177 5.18 -13.46 -3.55
N ILE A 178 6.42 -12.97 -3.57
CA ILE A 178 6.77 -11.66 -3.02
C ILE A 178 6.83 -10.69 -4.19
N ILE A 179 5.76 -9.91 -4.36
CA ILE A 179 5.65 -8.91 -5.43
C ILE A 179 5.15 -7.60 -4.80
N PRO A 180 5.96 -6.55 -4.80
CA PRO A 180 5.58 -5.28 -4.20
C PRO A 180 4.45 -4.58 -4.99
N HIS A 181 3.90 -3.51 -4.43
CA HIS A 181 3.03 -2.64 -5.21
C HIS A 181 3.82 -1.87 -6.26
N GLY A 182 3.21 -1.68 -7.42
CA GLY A 182 3.72 -0.77 -8.42
C GLY A 182 3.53 0.69 -7.99
N VAL A 183 4.35 1.55 -8.56
CA VAL A 183 4.31 2.99 -8.32
C VAL A 183 4.06 3.71 -9.63
N GLU A 184 3.23 4.73 -9.58
CA GLU A 184 3.02 5.63 -10.70
C GLU A 184 4.30 6.42 -10.97
N THR A 185 4.68 6.50 -12.22
CA THR A 185 5.75 7.41 -12.62
C THR A 185 5.23 8.84 -12.47
N PRO A 186 5.91 9.70 -11.70
CA PRO A 186 5.49 11.08 -11.60
C PRO A 186 5.49 11.73 -12.99
N PRO A 187 4.57 12.67 -13.28
CA PRO A 187 4.61 13.42 -14.52
C PRO A 187 5.98 14.08 -14.70
N PRO A 188 6.45 14.29 -15.93
CA PRO A 188 7.72 14.98 -16.16
C PRO A 188 7.80 16.27 -15.33
N PRO A 189 8.95 16.56 -14.69
CA PRO A 189 9.10 17.82 -13.99
C PRO A 189 8.89 18.97 -14.98
N GLY A 190 8.11 19.98 -14.58
CA GLY A 190 8.13 21.26 -15.27
C GLY A 190 9.53 21.89 -15.23
N ALA A 191 9.73 23.00 -15.93
CA ALA A 191 10.98 23.74 -15.83
C ALA A 191 11.33 23.97 -14.35
N PRO A 192 12.59 23.76 -13.93
CA PRO A 192 13.01 23.96 -12.55
C PRO A 192 12.67 25.39 -12.14
N ALA A 193 11.69 25.55 -11.26
CA ALA A 193 11.44 26.85 -10.65
C ALA A 193 12.58 27.17 -9.67
N PRO A 194 13.09 28.39 -9.64
CA PRO A 194 14.04 28.79 -8.61
C PRO A 194 13.43 28.50 -7.23
N ARG A 195 14.12 27.74 -6.40
CA ARG A 195 13.67 27.49 -5.03
C ARG A 195 13.92 28.73 -4.20
N HIS A 196 12.85 29.39 -3.80
CA HIS A 196 12.87 30.49 -2.85
C HIS A 196 12.23 30.03 -1.53
N GLY A 197 12.93 30.21 -0.42
CA GLY A 197 12.39 29.93 0.92
C GLY A 197 13.06 28.76 1.65
N PRO A 198 12.50 28.35 2.81
CA PRO A 198 13.05 27.32 3.65
C PRO A 198 13.00 25.93 2.97
N ARG A 199 13.96 25.07 3.31
CA ARG A 199 13.95 23.65 2.91
C ARG A 199 12.77 22.93 3.55
N THR A 200 12.31 21.88 2.91
CA THR A 200 11.06 21.21 3.30
C THR A 200 11.31 19.75 3.65
N ALA A 201 10.99 19.37 4.89
CA ALA A 201 10.74 18.01 5.27
C ALA A 201 9.25 17.70 5.05
N LEU A 202 8.94 16.72 4.19
CA LEU A 202 7.58 16.37 3.84
C LEU A 202 7.15 15.08 4.55
N PHE A 203 6.03 15.12 5.24
CA PHE A 203 5.23 13.96 5.59
C PHE A 203 3.99 13.93 4.71
N LEU A 204 3.73 12.79 4.05
CA LEU A 204 2.52 12.59 3.26
C LEU A 204 1.97 11.21 3.54
N SER A 205 0.91 11.14 4.33
CA SER A 205 0.15 9.93 4.66
C SER A 205 -1.09 10.31 5.44
N ARG A 206 -1.97 9.37 5.77
CA ARG A 206 -3.05 9.58 6.74
C ARG A 206 -2.47 10.06 8.06
N VAL A 207 -3.04 11.10 8.63
CA VAL A 207 -2.67 11.60 9.96
C VAL A 207 -3.31 10.68 11.01
N HIS A 208 -2.58 9.65 11.41
CA HIS A 208 -3.04 8.57 12.29
C HIS A 208 -1.94 8.22 13.31
N PRO A 209 -2.25 7.80 14.55
CA PRO A 209 -1.23 7.46 15.57
C PRO A 209 -0.17 6.48 15.06
N GLY A 210 -0.56 5.49 14.26
CA GLY A 210 0.36 4.51 13.67
C GLY A 210 1.42 5.07 12.74
N LYS A 211 1.33 6.36 12.34
CA LYS A 211 2.28 7.01 11.44
C LYS A 211 3.38 7.82 12.17
N GLY A 212 3.36 7.84 13.50
CA GLY A 212 4.47 8.32 14.33
C GLY A 212 4.75 9.83 14.27
N LEU A 213 3.76 10.67 13.89
CA LEU A 213 3.95 12.11 13.77
C LEU A 213 4.38 12.79 15.07
N LEU A 214 4.01 12.25 16.23
CA LEU A 214 4.44 12.79 17.52
C LEU A 214 5.97 12.64 17.71
N HIS A 215 6.57 11.52 17.24
CA HIS A 215 8.03 11.39 17.22
C HIS A 215 8.69 12.39 16.28
N LEU A 216 8.05 12.74 15.17
CA LEU A 216 8.58 13.77 14.28
C LEU A 216 8.58 15.14 14.95
N VAL A 217 7.49 15.51 15.64
CA VAL A 217 7.41 16.78 16.38
C VAL A 217 8.47 16.84 17.47
N GLU A 218 8.63 15.76 18.23
CA GLU A 218 9.61 15.68 19.31
C GLU A 218 11.06 15.76 18.78
N ALA A 219 11.40 14.95 17.74
CA ALA A 219 12.72 15.01 17.11
C ALA A 219 13.03 16.41 16.55
N TRP A 220 12.03 17.06 15.93
CA TRP A 220 12.20 18.41 15.41
C TRP A 220 12.39 19.45 16.50
N SER A 221 11.74 19.29 17.65
CA SER A 221 11.89 20.17 18.81
C SER A 221 13.29 20.14 19.43
N GLN A 222 13.98 18.99 19.32
CA GLN A 222 15.36 18.83 19.76
C GLN A 222 16.35 19.51 18.79
N LEU A 223 16.11 19.38 17.48
CA LEU A 223 17.06 19.85 16.46
C LEU A 223 16.89 21.34 16.11
N ARG A 224 15.66 21.82 16.01
CA ARG A 224 15.30 23.20 15.63
C ARG A 224 16.14 23.77 14.46
N PRO A 225 16.23 23.10 13.32
CA PRO A 225 17.11 23.47 12.23
C PRO A 225 16.67 24.81 11.60
N ALA A 226 17.59 25.76 11.51
CA ALA A 226 17.33 27.02 10.84
C ALA A 226 17.14 26.82 9.33
N GLY A 227 16.21 27.57 8.72
CA GLY A 227 15.97 27.51 7.29
C GLY A 227 15.22 26.24 6.80
N TRP A 228 14.57 25.52 7.72
CA TRP A 228 13.74 24.35 7.41
C TRP A 228 12.30 24.53 7.90
N ARG A 229 11.38 23.87 7.20
CA ARG A 229 9.97 23.72 7.59
C ARG A 229 9.52 22.26 7.46
N VAL A 230 8.43 21.92 8.12
CA VAL A 230 7.77 20.62 8.00
C VAL A 230 6.41 20.81 7.36
N VAL A 231 6.13 20.05 6.30
CA VAL A 231 4.81 20.00 5.68
C VAL A 231 4.17 18.65 5.99
N ILE A 232 3.00 18.68 6.63
CA ILE A 232 2.18 17.51 6.92
C ILE A 232 1.00 17.52 5.97
N ALA A 233 0.94 16.52 5.08
CA ALA A 233 -0.10 16.36 4.08
C ALA A 233 -0.84 15.02 4.28
N GLY A 234 -2.16 15.05 4.15
CA GLY A 234 -3.01 13.87 4.20
C GLY A 234 -4.27 14.06 5.05
N PRO A 235 -5.22 13.13 4.92
CA PRO A 235 -6.48 13.18 5.68
C PRO A 235 -6.27 12.87 7.16
N ASP A 236 -7.05 13.54 8.00
CA ASP A 236 -7.13 13.24 9.43
C ASP A 236 -7.93 11.95 9.64
N GLU A 237 -7.37 11.01 10.37
CA GLU A 237 -8.04 9.77 10.76
C GLU A 237 -8.17 9.70 12.28
N ASP A 238 -9.38 9.45 12.74
CA ASP A 238 -9.73 9.37 14.17
C ASP A 238 -9.44 10.67 14.98
N GLY A 239 -9.34 11.85 14.32
CA GLY A 239 -9.08 13.15 14.97
C GLY A 239 -7.65 13.32 15.48
N HIS A 240 -6.68 12.53 15.00
CA HIS A 240 -5.29 12.56 15.47
C HIS A 240 -4.56 13.87 15.15
N CYS A 241 -5.01 14.59 14.11
CA CYS A 241 -4.44 15.89 13.76
C CYS A 241 -4.49 16.90 14.92
N ALA A 242 -5.54 16.84 15.74
CA ALA A 242 -5.66 17.70 16.93
C ALA A 242 -4.53 17.46 17.94
N ALA A 243 -4.17 16.19 18.19
CA ALA A 243 -3.08 15.82 19.08
C ALA A 243 -1.71 16.28 18.53
N VAL A 244 -1.48 16.10 17.21
CA VAL A 244 -0.24 16.56 16.57
C VAL A 244 -0.11 18.09 16.64
N ARG A 245 -1.18 18.82 16.34
CA ARG A 245 -1.18 20.30 16.47
C ARG A 245 -0.95 20.78 17.92
N ALA A 246 -1.51 20.06 18.91
CA ALA A 246 -1.26 20.37 20.30
C ALA A 246 0.21 20.18 20.67
N ALA A 247 0.85 19.09 20.19
CA ALA A 247 2.27 18.85 20.39
C ALA A 247 3.15 19.93 19.72
N VAL A 248 2.81 20.33 18.50
CA VAL A 248 3.50 21.42 17.78
C VAL A 248 3.44 22.72 18.57
N ARG A 249 2.27 23.11 19.07
CA ARG A 249 2.14 24.31 19.93
C ARG A 249 2.92 24.20 21.23
N ALA A 250 2.84 23.07 21.91
CA ALA A 250 3.59 22.85 23.15
C ALA A 250 5.10 22.94 22.93
N ALA A 251 5.59 22.55 21.75
CA ALA A 251 6.99 22.65 21.37
C ALA A 251 7.35 24.06 20.78
N GLN A 252 6.41 24.98 20.65
CA GLN A 252 6.61 26.30 20.04
C GLN A 252 7.14 26.20 18.58
N LEU A 253 6.51 25.36 17.75
CA LEU A 253 6.90 25.07 16.37
C LEU A 253 5.82 25.49 15.36
N ASP A 254 4.84 26.32 15.74
CA ASP A 254 3.70 26.69 14.88
C ASP A 254 4.13 27.34 13.55
N GLU A 255 5.18 28.15 13.56
CA GLU A 255 5.73 28.80 12.36
C GLU A 255 6.49 27.83 11.44
N VAL A 256 6.86 26.64 11.95
CA VAL A 256 7.66 25.65 11.23
C VAL A 256 6.80 24.57 10.61
N PHE A 257 5.69 24.19 11.26
CA PHE A 257 4.82 23.11 10.83
C PHE A 257 3.60 23.62 10.07
N THR A 258 3.45 23.16 8.82
CA THR A 258 2.28 23.47 7.98
C THR A 258 1.45 22.22 7.74
N PHE A 259 0.12 22.30 7.86
CA PHE A 259 -0.82 21.22 7.61
C PHE A 259 -1.68 21.53 6.39
N THR A 260 -1.56 20.76 5.32
CA THR A 260 -2.29 21.01 4.07
C THR A 260 -3.66 20.33 4.01
N GLY A 261 -3.89 19.29 4.84
CA GLY A 261 -5.00 18.38 4.67
C GLY A 261 -4.79 17.39 3.51
N PRO A 262 -5.85 16.75 3.02
CA PRO A 262 -5.76 15.78 1.92
C PRO A 262 -5.23 16.43 0.63
N VAL A 263 -4.37 15.71 -0.07
CA VAL A 263 -3.82 16.12 -1.38
C VAL A 263 -3.86 14.96 -2.35
N GLU A 264 -4.21 15.23 -3.60
CA GLU A 264 -4.34 14.23 -4.67
C GLU A 264 -3.85 14.79 -6.01
N GLY A 265 -3.72 13.91 -7.01
CA GLY A 265 -3.40 14.28 -8.37
C GLY A 265 -2.12 15.08 -8.48
N GLN A 266 -2.16 16.19 -9.26
CA GLN A 266 -0.99 17.02 -9.55
C GLN A 266 -0.39 17.66 -8.29
N SER A 267 -1.24 18.12 -7.35
CA SER A 267 -0.78 18.77 -6.11
C SER A 267 0.05 17.84 -5.22
N LYS A 268 -0.26 16.52 -5.23
CA LYS A 268 0.56 15.51 -4.54
C LYS A 268 1.98 15.47 -5.10
N TRP A 269 2.12 15.42 -6.42
CA TRP A 269 3.41 15.37 -7.09
C TRP A 269 4.22 16.66 -6.92
N GLU A 270 3.54 17.80 -6.85
CA GLU A 270 4.17 19.09 -6.56
C GLU A 270 4.76 19.13 -5.15
N LEU A 271 4.04 18.60 -4.15
CA LEU A 271 4.57 18.51 -2.79
C LEU A 271 5.84 17.63 -2.73
N TYR A 272 5.85 16.48 -3.39
CA TYR A 272 7.08 15.66 -3.45
C TYR A 272 8.23 16.42 -4.11
N ARG A 273 8.00 17.09 -5.25
CA ARG A 273 9.06 17.85 -5.94
C ARG A 273 9.61 19.04 -5.15
N GLN A 274 8.79 19.60 -4.26
CA GLN A 274 9.20 20.69 -3.38
C GLN A 274 9.91 20.21 -2.12
N ALA A 275 9.85 18.92 -1.83
CA ALA A 275 10.47 18.33 -0.65
C ALA A 275 12.00 18.17 -0.84
N ASP A 276 12.75 18.43 0.22
CA ASP A 276 14.19 18.14 0.31
C ASP A 276 14.45 16.79 0.98
N VAL A 277 13.54 16.35 1.85
CA VAL A 277 13.53 15.03 2.47
C VAL A 277 12.09 14.61 2.73
N PHE A 278 11.79 13.34 2.51
CA PHE A 278 10.51 12.73 2.87
C PHE A 278 10.66 11.96 4.18
N VAL A 279 9.73 12.13 5.12
CA VAL A 279 9.82 11.53 6.45
C VAL A 279 8.55 10.76 6.78
N LEU A 280 8.69 9.45 7.03
CA LEU A 280 7.59 8.56 7.43
C LEU A 280 7.99 7.76 8.68
N PRO A 281 7.82 8.30 9.90
CA PRO A 281 8.27 7.66 11.14
C PRO A 281 7.26 6.62 11.66
N THR A 282 6.78 5.76 10.79
CA THR A 282 5.66 4.83 11.02
C THR A 282 5.99 3.73 12.02
N PHE A 283 4.97 3.25 12.75
CA PHE A 283 5.04 2.07 13.62
C PHE A 283 4.71 0.77 12.90
N SER A 284 4.10 0.86 11.73
CA SER A 284 3.76 -0.31 10.90
C SER A 284 3.42 0.16 9.50
N GLU A 285 4.00 -0.50 8.50
CA GLU A 285 3.71 -0.26 7.09
C GLU A 285 3.77 -1.58 6.33
N ASN A 286 2.78 -1.83 5.49
CA ASN A 286 2.78 -3.05 4.67
C ASN A 286 3.81 -2.95 3.52
N PHE A 287 3.72 -1.88 2.74
CA PHE A 287 4.67 -1.55 1.67
C PHE A 287 5.14 -0.10 1.78
N GLY A 288 4.22 0.85 1.98
CA GLY A 288 4.57 2.27 2.02
C GLY A 288 4.69 2.87 0.62
N VAL A 289 3.61 2.84 -0.16
CA VAL A 289 3.57 3.42 -1.52
C VAL A 289 4.11 4.85 -1.54
N VAL A 290 3.84 5.65 -0.50
CA VAL A 290 4.32 7.04 -0.37
C VAL A 290 5.84 7.16 -0.29
N VAL A 291 6.54 6.13 0.23
CA VAL A 291 8.01 6.05 0.21
C VAL A 291 8.50 5.90 -1.24
N ALA A 292 7.90 4.97 -1.98
CA ALA A 292 8.26 4.76 -3.37
C ALA A 292 7.90 5.97 -4.25
N GLU A 293 6.80 6.67 -3.97
CA GLU A 293 6.41 7.90 -4.66
C GLU A 293 7.44 9.03 -4.40
N ALA A 294 7.92 9.19 -3.16
CA ALA A 294 8.98 10.14 -2.83
C ALA A 294 10.28 9.83 -3.59
N LEU A 295 10.71 8.57 -3.55
CA LEU A 295 11.90 8.11 -4.30
C LEU A 295 11.74 8.30 -5.81
N ALA A 296 10.55 8.03 -6.37
CA ALA A 296 10.26 8.27 -7.79
C ALA A 296 10.40 9.74 -8.19
N CYS A 297 10.16 10.65 -7.26
CA CYS A 297 10.37 12.09 -7.42
C CYS A 297 11.81 12.53 -7.15
N GLY A 298 12.72 11.61 -6.83
CA GLY A 298 14.11 11.93 -6.51
C GLY A 298 14.28 12.56 -5.12
N VAL A 299 13.41 12.25 -4.18
CA VAL A 299 13.45 12.77 -2.80
C VAL A 299 14.02 11.70 -1.87
N PRO A 300 15.12 11.96 -1.15
CA PRO A 300 15.63 11.05 -0.13
C PRO A 300 14.61 10.79 0.98
N VAL A 301 14.60 9.58 1.50
CA VAL A 301 13.59 9.14 2.46
C VAL A 301 14.17 8.80 3.82
N ILE A 302 13.50 9.24 4.87
CA ILE A 302 13.71 8.74 6.23
C ILE A 302 12.47 7.93 6.62
N THR A 303 12.65 6.62 6.91
CA THR A 303 11.57 5.80 7.47
C THR A 303 12.09 4.80 8.48
N THR A 304 11.18 4.16 9.20
CA THR A 304 11.53 3.22 10.26
C THR A 304 11.65 1.79 9.74
N LYS A 305 12.30 0.92 10.53
CA LYS A 305 12.37 -0.53 10.26
C LYS A 305 11.01 -1.24 10.37
N ALA A 306 9.97 -0.52 10.76
CA ALA A 306 8.59 -0.98 10.68
C ALA A 306 7.97 -0.87 9.27
N ALA A 307 8.70 -0.27 8.31
CA ALA A 307 8.41 -0.27 6.89
C ALA A 307 9.44 -1.14 6.15
N PRO A 308 9.04 -1.93 5.13
CA PRO A 308 9.90 -2.90 4.46
C PRO A 308 10.83 -2.26 3.41
N TRP A 309 11.63 -1.27 3.82
CA TRP A 309 12.46 -0.46 2.93
C TRP A 309 13.96 -0.55 3.26
N VAL A 310 14.46 -1.78 3.46
CA VAL A 310 15.90 -2.05 3.65
C VAL A 310 16.76 -1.50 2.51
N GLU A 311 16.19 -1.40 1.32
CA GLU A 311 16.81 -0.85 0.11
C GLU A 311 17.27 0.59 0.25
N LEU A 312 16.70 1.37 1.16
CA LEU A 312 17.15 2.74 1.45
C LEU A 312 18.63 2.77 1.82
N GLN A 313 19.08 1.79 2.61
CA GLN A 313 20.48 1.67 3.01
C GLN A 313 21.35 1.09 1.89
N SER A 314 20.93 -0.03 1.29
CA SER A 314 21.74 -0.73 0.27
C SER A 314 21.93 0.07 -1.02
N HIS A 315 20.99 0.96 -1.35
CA HIS A 315 21.04 1.85 -2.52
C HIS A 315 21.43 3.29 -2.16
N ARG A 316 21.73 3.58 -0.90
CA ARG A 316 22.10 4.92 -0.42
C ARG A 316 21.11 6.00 -0.86
N CYS A 317 19.81 5.71 -0.73
CA CYS A 317 18.74 6.64 -1.12
C CYS A 317 17.89 7.13 0.06
N GLY A 318 18.38 6.91 1.31
CA GLY A 318 17.70 7.36 2.51
C GLY A 318 18.18 6.65 3.77
N TRP A 319 17.42 6.82 4.84
CA TRP A 319 17.68 6.27 6.17
C TRP A 319 16.57 5.30 6.58
N TRP A 320 16.95 4.12 7.02
CA TRP A 320 16.05 3.10 7.53
C TRP A 320 16.43 2.79 8.97
N VAL A 321 15.71 3.43 9.91
CA VAL A 321 16.11 3.55 11.32
C VAL A 321 15.18 2.80 12.27
N GLU A 322 15.60 2.58 13.50
CA GLU A 322 14.70 2.02 14.53
C GLU A 322 13.52 2.96 14.80
N VAL A 323 12.41 2.39 15.28
CA VAL A 323 11.25 3.18 15.70
C VAL A 323 11.59 3.95 16.97
N GLY A 324 11.42 5.26 16.95
CA GLY A 324 11.66 6.11 18.12
C GLY A 324 12.08 7.52 17.74
N THR A 325 12.09 8.41 18.73
CA THR A 325 12.45 9.81 18.56
C THR A 325 13.94 9.99 18.28
N GLU A 326 14.82 9.35 19.07
CA GLU A 326 16.28 9.50 18.98
C GLU A 326 16.84 9.01 17.62
N PRO A 327 16.49 7.78 17.12
CA PRO A 327 16.95 7.35 15.81
C PRO A 327 16.43 8.24 14.68
N LEU A 328 15.21 8.78 14.82
CA LEU A 328 14.63 9.72 13.87
C LEU A 328 15.37 11.06 13.90
N ALA A 329 15.67 11.60 15.08
CA ALA A 329 16.41 12.84 15.23
C ALA A 329 17.82 12.74 14.64
N GLN A 330 18.51 11.64 14.84
CA GLN A 330 19.82 11.38 14.25
C GLN A 330 19.75 11.39 12.70
N ALA A 331 18.78 10.66 12.12
CA ALA A 331 18.61 10.63 10.67
C ALA A 331 18.24 12.00 10.08
N LEU A 332 17.38 12.75 10.77
CA LEU A 332 17.06 14.14 10.40
C LEU A 332 18.29 15.03 10.46
N HIS A 333 19.11 14.92 11.51
CA HIS A 333 20.35 15.69 11.62
C HIS A 333 21.28 15.43 10.43
N GLU A 334 21.48 14.16 10.06
CA GLU A 334 22.29 13.78 8.92
C GLU A 334 21.71 14.32 7.59
N ALA A 335 20.39 14.17 7.40
CA ALA A 335 19.70 14.64 6.19
C ALA A 335 19.75 16.18 6.02
N ILE A 336 19.67 16.91 7.12
CA ILE A 336 19.77 18.36 7.18
C ILE A 336 21.17 18.85 6.84
N ALA A 337 22.20 18.11 7.27
CA ALA A 337 23.60 18.45 7.06
C ALA A 337 24.08 18.22 5.61
N LEU A 338 23.35 17.45 4.79
CA LEU A 338 23.72 17.20 3.39
C LEU A 338 23.73 18.49 2.56
N SER A 339 24.72 18.61 1.68
CA SER A 339 24.71 19.57 0.59
C SER A 339 23.60 19.27 -0.43
N ASP A 340 23.27 20.21 -1.29
CA ASP A 340 22.29 20.01 -2.37
C ASP A 340 22.75 18.94 -3.37
N ALA A 341 24.05 18.88 -3.65
CA ALA A 341 24.62 17.88 -4.54
C ALA A 341 24.47 16.45 -3.98
N GLU A 342 24.83 16.24 -2.70
CA GLU A 342 24.68 14.93 -2.04
C GLU A 342 23.22 14.50 -1.96
N ARG A 343 22.31 15.43 -1.65
CA ARG A 343 20.86 15.17 -1.60
C ARG A 343 20.32 14.79 -2.98
N SER A 344 20.78 15.47 -4.04
CA SER A 344 20.39 15.17 -5.41
C SER A 344 20.91 13.80 -5.86
N GLU A 345 22.16 13.44 -5.52
CA GLU A 345 22.73 12.14 -5.82
C GLU A 345 21.95 11.01 -5.12
N MET A 346 21.63 11.18 -3.85
CA MET A 346 20.82 10.26 -3.07
C MET A 346 19.41 10.12 -3.67
N GLY A 347 18.78 11.22 -4.08
CA GLY A 347 17.48 11.23 -4.74
C GLY A 347 17.47 10.50 -6.07
N GLU A 348 18.51 10.71 -6.92
CA GLU A 348 18.64 9.98 -8.19
C GLU A 348 18.87 8.47 -7.99
N ALA A 349 19.61 8.07 -6.95
CA ALA A 349 19.73 6.66 -6.59
C ALA A 349 18.37 6.04 -6.24
N GLY A 350 17.55 6.74 -5.48
CA GLY A 350 16.18 6.33 -5.15
C GLY A 350 15.27 6.23 -6.37
N ARG A 351 15.35 7.21 -7.26
CA ARG A 351 14.59 7.21 -8.51
C ARG A 351 14.92 6.02 -9.40
N ARG A 352 16.21 5.72 -9.58
CA ARG A 352 16.65 4.53 -10.33
C ARG A 352 16.10 3.24 -9.71
N LEU A 353 16.23 3.08 -8.39
CA LEU A 353 15.68 1.94 -7.67
C LEU A 353 14.19 1.72 -7.97
N VAL A 354 13.39 2.79 -7.89
CA VAL A 354 11.93 2.68 -8.11
C VAL A 354 11.62 2.33 -9.56
N LEU A 355 12.26 2.96 -10.54
CA LEU A 355 12.02 2.69 -11.95
C LEU A 355 12.38 1.25 -12.32
N GLU A 356 13.44 0.70 -11.75
CA GLU A 356 13.90 -0.65 -12.04
C GLU A 356 13.04 -1.72 -11.37
N ARG A 357 12.60 -1.51 -10.13
CA ARG A 357 11.98 -2.57 -9.33
C ARG A 357 10.49 -2.43 -9.09
N TYR A 358 9.96 -1.20 -9.09
CA TYR A 358 8.61 -0.89 -8.63
C TYR A 358 7.71 -0.28 -9.71
N SER A 359 8.15 -0.27 -10.97
CA SER A 359 7.28 0.17 -12.08
C SER A 359 6.12 -0.80 -12.28
N TRP A 360 4.93 -0.29 -12.60
CA TRP A 360 3.76 -1.12 -12.86
C TRP A 360 3.97 -2.15 -13.98
N SER A 361 4.80 -1.83 -14.97
CA SER A 361 5.17 -2.77 -16.04
C SER A 361 5.92 -3.98 -15.49
N LYS A 362 6.88 -3.77 -14.59
CA LYS A 362 7.63 -4.84 -13.92
C LYS A 362 6.72 -5.68 -13.02
N ILE A 363 5.94 -5.02 -12.17
CA ILE A 363 5.02 -5.67 -11.23
C ILE A 363 3.99 -6.53 -11.96
N ALA A 364 3.40 -6.00 -13.05
CA ALA A 364 2.46 -6.75 -13.86
C ALA A 364 3.12 -7.95 -14.58
N ALA A 365 4.37 -7.80 -15.05
CA ALA A 365 5.10 -8.90 -15.67
C ALA A 365 5.36 -10.03 -14.66
N ASP A 366 5.76 -9.70 -13.42
CA ASP A 366 5.98 -10.68 -12.35
C ASP A 366 4.67 -11.38 -11.96
N MET A 367 3.60 -10.63 -11.77
CA MET A 367 2.29 -11.21 -11.44
C MET A 367 1.75 -12.09 -12.56
N ARG A 368 1.93 -11.70 -13.82
CA ARG A 368 1.58 -12.54 -14.97
C ARG A 368 2.36 -13.85 -14.98
N ALA A 369 3.65 -13.82 -14.68
CA ALA A 369 4.48 -15.02 -14.58
C ALA A 369 3.97 -15.95 -13.47
N VAL A 370 3.58 -15.40 -12.32
CA VAL A 370 2.94 -16.16 -11.24
C VAL A 370 1.62 -16.80 -11.71
N TYR A 371 0.77 -16.06 -12.40
CA TYR A 371 -0.48 -16.62 -12.93
C TYR A 371 -0.22 -17.76 -13.93
N GLN A 372 0.77 -17.61 -14.80
CA GLN A 372 1.16 -18.66 -15.75
C GLN A 372 1.65 -19.92 -15.05
N TRP A 373 2.47 -19.76 -14.02
CA TRP A 373 2.94 -20.88 -13.22
C TRP A 373 1.83 -21.58 -12.46
N VAL A 374 0.96 -20.83 -11.78
CA VAL A 374 -0.20 -21.39 -11.06
C VAL A 374 -1.13 -22.16 -11.99
N LEU A 375 -1.25 -21.76 -13.26
CA LEU A 375 -2.03 -22.46 -14.29
C LEU A 375 -1.25 -23.59 -14.99
N GLY A 376 -0.05 -23.95 -14.53
CA GLY A 376 0.79 -25.00 -15.11
C GLY A 376 1.32 -24.70 -16.52
N ARG A 377 1.43 -23.41 -16.88
CA ARG A 377 1.84 -22.96 -18.23
C ARG A 377 3.28 -22.43 -18.31
N ALA A 378 3.94 -22.33 -17.17
CA ALA A 378 5.33 -21.87 -17.07
C ALA A 378 6.00 -22.48 -15.83
N SER A 379 7.33 -22.42 -15.79
CA SER A 379 8.12 -22.76 -14.59
C SER A 379 7.88 -21.76 -13.46
N GLN A 380 8.25 -22.16 -12.24
CA GLN A 380 8.16 -21.29 -11.06
C GLN A 380 9.00 -20.03 -11.25
N PRO A 381 8.40 -18.83 -11.12
CA PRO A 381 9.13 -17.58 -11.24
C PRO A 381 9.97 -17.28 -9.98
N ALA A 382 11.03 -16.50 -10.14
CA ALA A 382 11.98 -16.18 -9.06
C ALA A 382 11.34 -15.44 -7.85
N CYS A 383 10.22 -14.75 -8.07
CA CYS A 383 9.48 -14.07 -7.00
C CYS A 383 8.66 -15.04 -6.11
N VAL A 384 8.60 -16.33 -6.46
CA VAL A 384 7.96 -17.39 -5.67
C VAL A 384 9.03 -18.26 -5.06
N GLY A 385 9.14 -18.24 -3.74
CA GLY A 385 10.17 -19.02 -3.05
C GLY A 385 9.77 -19.40 -1.64
N GLU A 386 10.66 -20.16 -1.00
CA GLU A 386 10.65 -20.25 0.45
C GLU A 386 11.10 -18.89 1.00
N CYS A 387 10.31 -18.32 1.88
CA CYS A 387 10.67 -17.07 2.55
C CYS A 387 11.93 -17.31 3.39
N PRO A 388 13.01 -16.52 3.24
CA PRO A 388 14.23 -16.65 4.02
C PRO A 388 13.99 -16.42 5.52
#